data_d955bb034523cc5b11a4501ea1d15125
#
_entry.id   d955bb034523cc5b11a4501ea1d15125
#
_cell.length_a   1.000
_cell.length_b   1.000
_cell.length_c   1.000
_cell.angle_alpha   90.00
_cell.angle_beta   90.00
_cell.angle_gamma   90.00
#
_symmetry.space_group_name_H-M   'P 1'
#
loop_
_entity.id
_entity.type
_entity.pdbx_description
1 polymer ?
#
loop_
_entity_poly.entity_id
_entity_poly.type
_entity_poly.pdbx_seq_one_letter_code
_entity_poly.pdbx_strand_id
1 'polypeptide(L)'
;MVKLDEKAKTLTISDHGIGMTAEEIDKYINQIAFPGAEEFLEKYKNQSIIGHFGLGFYSAFMVADKVEIITRSYQENSKTMEWSCDGSPEYTMQEAKKQRDRGTDIILHLSEDSLEFNDAARIREILKKHCSFLPVPIAFGKIKEWKDGKYIDTDKDDIINDVEPLWTKKPADITPEQY
;
A
#
# COMPACT_ATOMS: atom_id res chain seq x y z
N MET A 1 2.95 -3.94 2.76
CA MET A 1 4.23 -3.44 3.32
C MET A 1 4.42 -1.99 2.90
N VAL A 2 4.91 -1.13 3.80
CA VAL A 2 5.29 0.25 3.48
C VAL A 2 6.80 0.37 3.62
N LYS A 3 7.45 1.04 2.68
CA LYS A 3 8.90 1.24 2.63
C LYS A 3 9.24 2.67 2.25
N LEU A 4 10.09 3.31 3.02
CA LEU A 4 10.64 4.63 2.72
C LEU A 4 12.11 4.48 2.28
N ASP A 5 12.46 5.11 1.17
CA ASP A 5 13.84 5.33 0.75
C ASP A 5 14.12 6.84 0.83
N GLU A 6 14.74 7.25 1.95
CA GLU A 6 15.03 8.65 2.23
C GLU A 6 16.01 9.28 1.22
N LYS A 7 16.91 8.46 0.62
CA LYS A 7 17.89 8.94 -0.37
C LYS A 7 17.25 9.17 -1.72
N ALA A 8 16.37 8.25 -2.14
CA ALA A 8 15.63 8.37 -3.37
C ALA A 8 14.39 9.25 -3.23
N LYS A 9 14.04 9.68 -2.00
CA LYS A 9 12.81 10.41 -1.67
C LYS A 9 11.57 9.66 -2.16
N THR A 10 11.51 8.34 -1.98
CA THR A 10 10.38 7.53 -2.44
C THR A 10 9.70 6.81 -1.29
N LEU A 11 8.38 6.86 -1.29
CA LEU A 11 7.52 6.06 -0.41
C LEU A 11 6.83 4.98 -1.25
N THR A 12 7.09 3.73 -0.93
CA THR A 12 6.51 2.58 -1.65
C THR A 12 5.48 1.88 -0.77
N ILE A 13 4.29 1.65 -1.30
CA ILE A 13 3.23 0.83 -0.71
C ILE A 13 3.09 -0.44 -1.55
N SER A 14 3.38 -1.59 -0.95
CA SER A 14 3.37 -2.89 -1.63
C SER A 14 2.29 -3.80 -1.06
N ASP A 15 1.52 -4.45 -1.92
CA ASP A 15 0.58 -5.51 -1.57
C ASP A 15 0.85 -6.79 -2.37
N HIS A 16 0.24 -7.90 -1.94
CA HIS A 16 0.21 -9.19 -2.62
C HIS A 16 -1.24 -9.57 -3.00
N GLY A 17 -2.05 -8.55 -3.28
CA GLY A 17 -3.43 -8.70 -3.72
C GLY A 17 -3.56 -9.32 -5.11
N ILE A 18 -4.70 -9.10 -5.74
CA ILE A 18 -4.98 -9.68 -7.07
C ILE A 18 -4.16 -9.06 -8.18
N GLY A 19 -3.56 -7.89 -7.96
CA GLY A 19 -2.88 -7.12 -9.01
C GLY A 19 -3.81 -6.66 -10.13
N MET A 20 -3.25 -6.12 -11.19
CA MET A 20 -3.99 -5.60 -12.34
C MET A 20 -3.34 -6.01 -13.66
N THR A 21 -4.15 -6.25 -14.69
CA THR A 21 -3.72 -6.32 -16.09
C THR A 21 -3.60 -4.91 -16.67
N ALA A 22 -3.07 -4.78 -17.90
CA ALA A 22 -3.00 -3.51 -18.61
C ALA A 22 -4.40 -2.88 -18.79
N GLU A 23 -5.40 -3.70 -19.17
CA GLU A 23 -6.77 -3.27 -19.37
C GLU A 23 -7.43 -2.81 -18.04
N GLU A 24 -7.09 -3.50 -16.94
CA GLU A 24 -7.58 -3.13 -15.61
C GLU A 24 -6.94 -1.82 -15.11
N ILE A 25 -5.65 -1.57 -15.43
CA ILE A 25 -5.02 -0.27 -15.15
C ILE A 25 -5.73 0.84 -15.93
N ASP A 26 -5.97 0.64 -17.23
CA ASP A 26 -6.65 1.62 -18.05
C ASP A 26 -8.06 1.93 -17.53
N LYS A 27 -8.77 0.91 -17.10
CA LYS A 27 -10.13 1.03 -16.58
C LYS A 27 -10.20 1.67 -15.19
N TYR A 28 -9.34 1.26 -14.23
CA TYR A 28 -9.48 1.62 -12.82
C TYR A 28 -8.53 2.74 -12.38
N ILE A 29 -7.45 2.97 -13.12
CA ILE A 29 -6.48 4.02 -12.79
C ILE A 29 -6.61 5.21 -13.75
N ASN A 30 -6.79 5.00 -15.04
CA ASN A 30 -6.84 6.10 -16.01
C ASN A 30 -8.24 6.75 -16.12
N GLN A 31 -9.30 6.05 -15.74
CA GLN A 31 -10.66 6.59 -15.74
C GLN A 31 -11.01 7.13 -14.35
N ILE A 32 -11.04 8.46 -14.22
CA ILE A 32 -11.35 9.14 -12.97
C ILE A 32 -12.77 8.79 -12.50
N ALA A 33 -12.90 8.46 -11.20
CA ALA A 33 -14.17 8.14 -10.55
C ALA A 33 -14.92 6.95 -11.16
N PHE A 34 -14.22 6.01 -11.77
CA PHE A 34 -14.86 4.76 -12.18
C PHE A 34 -15.19 3.92 -10.94
N PRO A 35 -16.47 3.59 -10.69
CA PRO A 35 -16.89 2.86 -9.49
C PRO A 35 -16.58 1.36 -9.60
N GLY A 36 -15.29 1.00 -9.69
CA GLY A 36 -14.85 -0.39 -9.73
C GLY A 36 -15.20 -1.19 -8.47
N ALA A 37 -15.58 -0.50 -7.39
CA ALA A 37 -15.98 -1.12 -6.13
C ALA A 37 -17.22 -2.01 -6.28
N GLU A 38 -18.23 -1.60 -7.08
CA GLU A 38 -19.45 -2.38 -7.30
C GLU A 38 -19.16 -3.66 -8.09
N GLU A 39 -18.40 -3.57 -9.19
CA GLU A 39 -17.98 -4.76 -9.96
C GLU A 39 -17.12 -5.70 -9.12
N PHE A 40 -16.26 -5.15 -8.26
CA PHE A 40 -15.43 -5.95 -7.38
C PHE A 40 -16.28 -6.70 -6.35
N LEU A 41 -17.28 -6.04 -5.73
CA LEU A 41 -18.20 -6.65 -4.78
C LEU A 41 -19.08 -7.73 -5.44
N GLU A 42 -19.52 -7.51 -6.67
CA GLU A 42 -20.27 -8.54 -7.43
C GLU A 42 -19.40 -9.75 -7.73
N LYS A 43 -18.13 -9.53 -8.11
CA LYS A 43 -17.19 -10.60 -8.48
C LYS A 43 -16.63 -11.34 -7.27
N TYR A 44 -16.43 -10.65 -6.16
CA TYR A 44 -15.81 -11.18 -4.93
C TYR A 44 -16.74 -11.01 -3.73
N LYS A 45 -17.89 -11.70 -3.77
CA LYS A 45 -18.90 -11.71 -2.68
C LYS A 45 -18.23 -12.03 -1.34
N ASN A 46 -18.55 -11.24 -0.30
CA ASN A 46 -18.04 -11.34 1.08
C ASN A 46 -16.64 -10.71 1.35
N GLN A 47 -16.14 -9.84 0.50
CA GLN A 47 -14.94 -9.06 0.79
C GLN A 47 -15.34 -7.66 1.34
N SER A 48 -14.66 -7.21 2.40
CA SER A 48 -14.83 -5.85 2.89
C SER A 48 -14.01 -4.90 2.02
N ILE A 49 -14.68 -3.94 1.39
CA ILE A 49 -14.04 -2.85 0.65
C ILE A 49 -14.07 -1.59 1.50
N ILE A 50 -12.91 -0.93 1.66
CA ILE A 50 -12.79 0.32 2.41
C ILE A 50 -13.10 1.51 1.52
N GLY A 51 -12.67 1.48 0.24
CA GLY A 51 -12.87 2.56 -0.72
C GLY A 51 -14.06 2.32 -1.64
N HIS A 52 -14.92 3.33 -1.81
CA HIS A 52 -16.13 3.23 -2.63
C HIS A 52 -16.15 4.16 -3.85
N PHE A 53 -15.30 5.18 -3.89
CA PHE A 53 -15.42 6.26 -4.89
C PHE A 53 -14.37 6.24 -5.99
N GLY A 54 -13.36 5.35 -5.93
CA GLY A 54 -12.28 5.29 -6.93
C GLY A 54 -11.35 6.50 -6.96
N LEU A 55 -11.46 7.43 -5.97
CA LEU A 55 -10.71 8.69 -5.95
C LEU A 55 -9.48 8.67 -5.03
N GLY A 56 -9.38 7.68 -4.14
CA GLY A 56 -8.31 7.63 -3.12
C GLY A 56 -6.91 7.60 -3.71
N PHE A 57 -6.74 6.93 -4.84
CA PHE A 57 -5.44 6.84 -5.53
C PHE A 57 -4.90 8.22 -5.94
N TYR A 58 -5.76 9.11 -6.43
CA TYR A 58 -5.33 10.42 -6.91
C TYR A 58 -4.81 11.35 -5.81
N SER A 59 -5.13 11.08 -4.53
CA SER A 59 -4.55 11.83 -3.42
C SER A 59 -3.02 11.67 -3.33
N ALA A 60 -2.43 10.67 -3.98
CA ALA A 60 -0.98 10.49 -4.08
C ALA A 60 -0.30 11.71 -4.72
N PHE A 61 -0.94 12.36 -5.69
CA PHE A 61 -0.42 13.56 -6.37
C PHE A 61 -0.45 14.83 -5.51
N MET A 62 -1.06 14.78 -4.32
CA MET A 62 -0.95 15.88 -3.36
C MET A 62 0.42 15.96 -2.68
N VAL A 63 1.18 14.86 -2.71
CA VAL A 63 2.48 14.75 -2.01
C VAL A 63 3.61 14.25 -2.90
N ALA A 64 3.30 13.87 -4.14
CA ALA A 64 4.27 13.31 -5.07
C ALA A 64 4.27 14.05 -6.42
N ASP A 65 5.45 14.35 -6.94
CA ASP A 65 5.64 14.90 -8.28
C ASP A 65 5.48 13.81 -9.36
N LYS A 66 5.63 12.55 -8.98
CA LYS A 66 5.45 11.39 -9.87
C LYS A 66 4.94 10.20 -9.07
N VAL A 67 4.02 9.47 -9.65
CA VAL A 67 3.52 8.20 -9.12
C VAL A 67 3.80 7.09 -10.12
N GLU A 68 4.34 5.98 -9.63
CA GLU A 68 4.54 4.76 -10.43
C GLU A 68 3.71 3.62 -9.83
N ILE A 69 3.17 2.77 -10.69
CA ILE A 69 2.51 1.52 -10.34
C ILE A 69 3.26 0.39 -11.03
N ILE A 70 3.72 -0.59 -10.25
CA ILE A 70 4.26 -1.84 -10.78
C ILE A 70 3.32 -2.94 -10.30
N THR A 71 2.62 -3.60 -11.23
CA THR A 71 1.57 -4.55 -10.87
C THR A 71 1.60 -5.79 -11.74
N ARG A 72 1.22 -6.93 -11.16
CA ARG A 72 1.00 -8.18 -11.88
C ARG A 72 -0.29 -8.82 -11.40
N SER A 73 -1.20 -9.07 -12.33
CA SER A 73 -2.46 -9.73 -12.05
C SER A 73 -2.26 -11.20 -11.62
N TYR A 74 -3.22 -11.71 -10.84
CA TYR A 74 -3.30 -13.12 -10.47
C TYR A 74 -3.65 -14.05 -11.66
N GLN A 75 -4.08 -13.47 -12.77
CA GLN A 75 -4.47 -14.22 -13.96
C GLN A 75 -3.26 -14.94 -14.55
N GLU A 76 -3.48 -16.17 -15.03
CA GLU A 76 -2.42 -16.95 -15.66
C GLU A 76 -1.82 -16.21 -16.86
N ASN A 77 -0.50 -16.32 -17.02
CA ASN A 77 0.28 -15.65 -18.05
C ASN A 77 0.24 -14.12 -18.03
N SER A 78 -0.27 -13.52 -16.93
CA SER A 78 -0.24 -12.07 -16.78
C SER A 78 1.19 -11.55 -16.75
N LYS A 79 1.45 -10.48 -17.49
CA LYS A 79 2.72 -9.77 -17.49
C LYS A 79 2.76 -8.76 -16.36
N THR A 80 3.96 -8.45 -15.89
CA THR A 80 4.14 -7.33 -14.98
C THR A 80 4.06 -6.04 -15.77
N MET A 81 3.15 -5.16 -15.38
CA MET A 81 2.95 -3.85 -15.98
C MET A 81 3.57 -2.75 -15.12
N GLU A 82 4.12 -1.76 -15.80
CA GLU A 82 4.63 -0.52 -15.20
C GLU A 82 3.82 0.64 -15.79
N TRP A 83 3.23 1.43 -14.91
CA TRP A 83 2.50 2.64 -15.22
C TRP A 83 3.14 3.81 -14.47
N SER A 84 3.21 4.99 -15.09
CA SER A 84 3.64 6.19 -14.38
C SER A 84 2.98 7.44 -14.91
N CYS A 85 2.77 8.41 -14.00
CA CYS A 85 2.20 9.72 -14.27
C CYS A 85 2.82 10.76 -13.33
N ASP A 86 2.99 11.97 -13.81
CA ASP A 86 3.50 13.14 -13.07
C ASP A 86 2.39 14.12 -12.66
N GLY A 87 1.13 13.66 -12.71
CA GLY A 87 -0.04 14.49 -12.41
C GLY A 87 -0.56 15.28 -13.62
N SER A 88 0.13 15.24 -14.77
CA SER A 88 -0.39 15.74 -16.04
C SER A 88 -1.47 14.82 -16.61
N PRO A 89 -2.22 15.22 -17.63
CA PRO A 89 -3.17 14.33 -18.32
C PRO A 89 -2.50 13.15 -19.04
N GLU A 90 -1.19 13.17 -19.19
CA GLU A 90 -0.42 12.14 -19.88
C GLU A 90 0.12 11.11 -18.89
N TYR A 91 0.12 9.86 -19.30
CA TYR A 91 0.73 8.76 -18.55
C TYR A 91 1.53 7.86 -19.47
N THR A 92 2.43 7.08 -18.91
CA THR A 92 3.12 6.01 -19.61
C THR A 92 2.70 4.65 -19.07
N MET A 93 2.51 3.67 -19.95
CA MET A 93 2.22 2.29 -19.56
C MET A 93 2.98 1.33 -20.48
N GLN A 94 3.72 0.40 -19.88
CA GLN A 94 4.54 -0.56 -20.61
C GLN A 94 4.70 -1.86 -19.81
N GLU A 95 5.18 -2.91 -20.45
CA GLU A 95 5.61 -4.11 -19.72
C GLU A 95 6.87 -3.80 -18.91
N ALA A 96 6.84 -4.13 -17.62
CA ALA A 96 7.96 -3.86 -16.74
C ALA A 96 9.18 -4.72 -17.09
N LYS A 97 10.36 -4.12 -17.05
CA LYS A 97 11.63 -4.84 -17.26
C LYS A 97 11.89 -5.84 -16.15
N LYS A 98 11.51 -5.50 -14.93
CA LYS A 98 11.65 -6.35 -13.76
C LYS A 98 10.32 -7.05 -13.48
N GLN A 99 10.35 -8.36 -13.53
CA GLN A 99 9.17 -9.15 -13.18
C GLN A 99 8.97 -9.15 -11.67
N ARG A 100 7.71 -9.15 -11.23
CA ARG A 100 7.32 -9.32 -9.85
C ARG A 100 6.33 -10.48 -9.70
N ASP A 101 6.13 -10.91 -8.46
CA ASP A 101 5.02 -11.78 -8.12
C ASP A 101 3.69 -11.00 -8.14
N ARG A 102 2.58 -11.72 -8.01
CA ARG A 102 1.24 -11.16 -7.93
C ARG A 102 1.15 -10.02 -6.91
N GLY A 103 0.41 -8.97 -7.24
CA GLY A 103 0.13 -7.82 -6.37
C GLY A 103 0.52 -6.49 -7.00
N THR A 104 0.59 -5.44 -6.18
CA THR A 104 0.86 -4.08 -6.65
C THR A 104 1.87 -3.36 -5.76
N ASP A 105 2.79 -2.65 -6.39
CA ASP A 105 3.65 -1.64 -5.75
C ASP A 105 3.21 -0.27 -6.26
N ILE A 106 2.85 0.63 -5.35
CA ILE A 106 2.63 2.05 -5.64
C ILE A 106 3.83 2.80 -5.08
N ILE A 107 4.54 3.52 -5.95
CA ILE A 107 5.76 4.25 -5.63
C ILE A 107 5.47 5.74 -5.79
N LEU A 108 5.57 6.48 -4.70
CA LEU A 108 5.41 7.93 -4.65
C LEU A 108 6.79 8.57 -4.65
N HIS A 109 7.10 9.38 -5.65
CA HIS A 109 8.26 10.25 -5.66
C HIS A 109 7.86 11.56 -4.98
N LEU A 110 8.30 11.73 -3.74
CA LEU A 110 7.87 12.85 -2.89
C LEU A 110 8.32 14.19 -3.48
N SER A 111 7.38 15.14 -3.55
CA SER A 111 7.66 16.51 -3.99
C SER A 111 8.54 17.26 -2.97
N GLU A 112 9.23 18.30 -3.41
CA GLU A 112 10.04 19.14 -2.53
C GLU A 112 9.20 19.79 -1.40
N ASP A 113 7.95 20.15 -1.69
CA ASP A 113 7.02 20.72 -0.70
C ASP A 113 6.50 19.70 0.32
N SER A 114 6.73 18.41 0.07
CA SER A 114 6.24 17.29 0.88
C SER A 114 7.36 16.51 1.57
N LEU A 115 8.54 17.09 1.72
CA LEU A 115 9.70 16.42 2.34
C LEU A 115 9.51 16.12 3.84
N GLU A 116 8.48 16.65 4.48
CA GLU A 116 8.10 16.21 5.83
C GLU A 116 7.77 14.70 5.88
N PHE A 117 7.32 14.14 4.75
CA PHE A 117 7.05 12.70 4.63
C PHE A 117 8.27 11.86 4.26
N ASN A 118 9.44 12.50 4.03
CA ASN A 118 10.72 11.81 3.84
C ASN A 118 11.42 11.52 5.17
N ASP A 119 10.64 11.26 6.20
CA ASP A 119 11.07 10.92 7.57
C ASP A 119 10.35 9.67 8.07
N ALA A 120 11.11 8.65 8.46
CA ALA A 120 10.54 7.37 8.88
C ALA A 120 9.71 7.48 10.16
N ALA A 121 10.06 8.39 11.10
CA ALA A 121 9.29 8.60 12.32
C ALA A 121 7.94 9.24 12.00
N ARG A 122 7.93 10.21 11.08
CA ARG A 122 6.71 10.87 10.62
C ARG A 122 5.77 9.89 9.92
N ILE A 123 6.27 9.05 9.00
CA ILE A 123 5.46 8.01 8.35
C ILE A 123 4.89 7.03 9.38
N ARG A 124 5.70 6.59 10.34
CA ARG A 124 5.24 5.69 11.42
C ARG A 124 4.13 6.31 12.25
N GLU A 125 4.24 7.59 12.61
CA GLU A 125 3.20 8.32 13.34
C GLU A 125 1.88 8.34 12.56
N ILE A 126 1.93 8.69 11.27
CA ILE A 126 0.76 8.74 10.38
C ILE A 126 0.09 7.36 10.28
N LEU A 127 0.89 6.32 10.02
CA LEU A 127 0.37 4.95 9.90
C LEU A 127 -0.27 4.49 11.21
N LYS A 128 0.35 4.75 12.37
CA LYS A 128 -0.25 4.45 13.67
C LYS A 128 -1.52 5.22 13.93
N LYS A 129 -1.56 6.51 13.58
CA LYS A 129 -2.72 7.36 13.81
C LYS A 129 -3.94 6.97 12.96
N HIS A 130 -3.72 6.64 11.69
CA HIS A 130 -4.80 6.47 10.72
C HIS A 130 -5.07 5.04 10.30
N CYS A 131 -4.11 4.12 10.53
CA CYS A 131 -4.21 2.74 10.07
C CYS A 131 -4.21 1.71 11.22
N SER A 132 -4.26 2.15 12.48
CA SER A 132 -4.11 1.26 13.67
C SER A 132 -5.01 0.03 13.66
N PHE A 133 -6.18 0.12 13.07
CA PHE A 133 -7.20 -0.92 13.13
C PHE A 133 -7.68 -1.39 11.75
N LEU A 134 -6.86 -1.17 10.73
CA LEU A 134 -7.14 -1.74 9.41
C LEU A 134 -7.04 -3.28 9.47
N PRO A 135 -7.95 -4.02 8.80
CA PRO A 135 -8.03 -5.47 8.88
C PRO A 135 -6.96 -6.20 8.06
N VAL A 136 -5.91 -5.52 7.66
CA VAL A 136 -4.76 -6.07 6.94
C VAL A 136 -3.47 -5.66 7.64
N PRO A 137 -2.51 -6.58 7.84
CA PRO A 137 -1.26 -6.26 8.52
C PRO A 137 -0.42 -5.27 7.69
N ILE A 138 0.03 -4.20 8.34
CA ILE A 138 0.87 -3.17 7.75
C ILE A 138 2.26 -3.28 8.35
N ALA A 139 3.21 -3.76 7.53
CA ALA A 139 4.61 -3.82 7.90
C ALA A 139 5.32 -2.50 7.53
N PHE A 140 6.03 -1.89 8.49
CA PHE A 140 6.88 -0.73 8.26
C PHE A 140 8.20 -0.85 9.00
N GLY A 141 9.25 -1.23 8.27
CA GLY A 141 10.57 -1.52 8.80
C GLY A 141 10.67 -2.91 9.42
N LYS A 142 11.72 -3.12 10.22
CA LYS A 142 12.01 -4.37 10.92
C LYS A 142 11.96 -4.17 12.43
N ILE A 143 11.63 -5.25 13.15
CA ILE A 143 11.77 -5.26 14.61
C ILE A 143 13.26 -5.13 14.93
N LYS A 144 13.59 -4.22 15.85
CA LYS A 144 14.96 -4.00 16.30
C LYS A 144 15.18 -4.68 17.65
N GLU A 145 16.26 -5.43 17.76
CA GLU A 145 16.72 -6.03 19.01
C GLU A 145 18.00 -5.35 19.49
N TRP A 146 18.11 -5.17 20.81
CA TRP A 146 19.32 -4.65 21.43
C TRP A 146 20.34 -5.77 21.56
N LYS A 147 21.49 -5.66 20.87
CA LYS A 147 22.57 -6.62 20.93
C LYS A 147 23.93 -5.92 20.87
N ASP A 148 24.83 -6.28 21.77
CA ASP A 148 26.20 -5.77 21.82
C ASP A 148 26.30 -4.23 21.82
N GLY A 149 25.43 -3.56 22.60
CA GLY A 149 25.46 -2.10 22.76
C GLY A 149 24.85 -1.29 21.61
N LYS A 150 24.13 -1.95 20.67
CA LYS A 150 23.44 -1.29 19.54
C LYS A 150 22.13 -2.00 19.19
N TYR A 151 21.21 -1.25 18.55
CA TYR A 151 20.02 -1.84 17.94
C TYR A 151 20.37 -2.47 16.59
N ILE A 152 19.96 -3.71 16.38
CA ILE A 152 20.17 -4.46 15.14
C ILE A 152 18.79 -4.84 14.60
N ASP A 153 18.57 -4.62 13.31
CA ASP A 153 17.35 -5.07 12.64
C ASP A 153 17.30 -6.60 12.60
N THR A 154 16.17 -7.17 12.99
CA THR A 154 15.90 -8.59 12.87
C THR A 154 15.33 -8.93 11.49
N ASP A 155 15.18 -10.23 11.20
CA ASP A 155 14.49 -10.67 9.96
C ASP A 155 12.98 -10.47 10.01
N LYS A 156 12.41 -10.12 11.18
CA LYS A 156 10.95 -9.97 11.37
C LYS A 156 10.49 -8.59 10.99
N ASP A 157 9.39 -8.54 10.22
CA ASP A 157 8.71 -7.29 9.90
C ASP A 157 8.07 -6.67 11.16
N ASP A 158 8.16 -5.35 11.28
CA ASP A 158 7.46 -4.60 12.32
C ASP A 158 6.04 -4.29 11.85
N ILE A 159 5.06 -5.04 12.37
CA ILE A 159 3.64 -4.84 12.09
C ILE A 159 3.13 -3.76 13.02
N ILE A 160 2.68 -2.64 12.46
CA ILE A 160 2.37 -1.41 13.20
C ILE A 160 0.90 -1.27 13.59
N ASN A 161 0.01 -2.10 13.06
CA ASN A 161 -1.42 -2.06 13.32
C ASN A 161 -1.93 -3.35 13.97
N ASP A 162 -3.06 -3.24 14.66
CA ASP A 162 -3.78 -4.36 15.23
C ASP A 162 -4.93 -4.77 14.29
N VAL A 163 -4.78 -5.95 13.67
CA VAL A 163 -5.76 -6.49 12.72
C VAL A 163 -6.97 -7.16 13.40
N GLU A 164 -6.86 -7.44 14.70
CA GLU A 164 -7.92 -8.08 15.50
C GLU A 164 -8.14 -7.34 16.84
N PRO A 165 -8.57 -6.07 16.79
CA PRO A 165 -8.77 -5.29 17.99
C PRO A 165 -9.82 -5.91 18.92
N LEU A 166 -9.71 -5.67 20.23
CA LEU A 166 -10.51 -6.31 21.28
C LEU A 166 -12.01 -6.27 21.01
N TRP A 167 -12.53 -5.16 20.48
CA TRP A 167 -13.97 -5.02 20.17
C TRP A 167 -14.49 -5.89 19.04
N THR A 168 -13.61 -6.52 18.24
CA THR A 168 -14.00 -7.48 17.21
C THR A 168 -14.06 -8.91 17.72
N LYS A 169 -13.50 -9.16 18.92
CA LYS A 169 -13.47 -10.50 19.55
C LYS A 169 -14.73 -10.73 20.36
N LYS A 170 -15.14 -12.00 20.46
CA LYS A 170 -16.22 -12.37 21.38
C LYS A 170 -15.73 -12.22 22.81
N PRO A 171 -16.56 -11.72 23.76
CA PRO A 171 -16.16 -11.56 25.15
C PRO A 171 -15.59 -12.84 25.81
N ALA A 172 -16.04 -14.01 25.37
CA ALA A 172 -15.54 -15.29 25.88
C ALA A 172 -14.11 -15.64 25.41
N ASP A 173 -13.63 -15.00 24.35
CA ASP A 173 -12.31 -15.23 23.77
C ASP A 173 -11.26 -14.22 24.26
N ILE A 174 -11.67 -13.26 25.14
CA ILE A 174 -10.79 -12.22 25.67
C ILE A 174 -10.28 -12.66 27.05
N THR A 175 -8.96 -12.66 27.22
CA THR A 175 -8.35 -12.97 28.51
C THR A 175 -8.27 -11.73 29.40
N PRO A 176 -8.21 -11.87 30.77
CA PRO A 176 -8.07 -10.73 31.66
C PRO A 176 -6.84 -9.85 31.39
N GLU A 177 -5.76 -10.43 30.83
CA GLU A 177 -4.53 -9.71 30.51
C GLU A 177 -4.67 -8.84 29.23
N GLN A 178 -5.73 -9.08 28.44
CA GLN A 178 -6.02 -8.30 27.23
C GLN A 178 -6.93 -7.09 27.51
N TYR A 179 -7.53 -7.02 28.72
CA TYR A 179 -8.27 -5.86 29.23
C TYR A 179 -7.32 -4.86 29.88
#